data_526a5ccccf857992353773be13097d31
#
_entry.id   526a5ccccf857992353773be13097d31
#
_cell.length_a   1.000
_cell.length_b   1.000
_cell.length_c   1.000
_cell.angle_alpha   90.00
_cell.angle_beta   90.00
_cell.angle_gamma   90.00
#
_symmetry.space_group_name_H-M   'P 1'
#
loop_
_entity.id
_entity.type
_entity.pdbx_description
1 polymer ?
#
loop_
_entity_poly.entity_id
_entity_poly.type
_entity_poly.pdbx_seq_one_letter_code
_entity_poly.pdbx_strand_id
1 'polypeptide(L)'
;VYLCTNALLLKKRINDYKPSPYLTFSIHLDGMKERHDASVCQDGVFDRAVEAIQLALSKGFRVAVNCTLFQGETPEDVAEFLDYAMELGVEAATIAPGFSYEKAPKQDVFIKSKDTKALFRGIFELGKKLKRKWRLNHSALYLDYLAGNQNYNCTPWGNPTRNVYGWQKPCYLLSDEGYAKTFKELLEDTPWEKYGTANNPKCAQCMAHCGYEATAVEDTL
;
A
#
# COMPACT_ATOMS: atom_id res chain seq x y z
N VAL A 1 -13.59 -7.66 -3.00
CA VAL A 1 -13.53 -6.20 -2.84
C VAL A 1 -12.76 -5.86 -1.57
N TYR A 2 -11.76 -4.98 -1.68
CA TYR A 2 -11.13 -4.35 -0.53
C TYR A 2 -11.75 -2.96 -0.34
N LEU A 3 -12.33 -2.72 0.84
CA LEU A 3 -12.85 -1.41 1.23
C LEU A 3 -11.81 -0.75 2.14
N CYS A 4 -11.04 0.18 1.57
CA CYS A 4 -10.01 0.91 2.30
C CYS A 4 -10.63 1.99 3.18
N THR A 5 -10.19 2.08 4.44
CA THR A 5 -10.72 3.02 5.41
C THR A 5 -9.72 3.33 6.53
N ASN A 6 -9.78 4.56 7.08
CA ASN A 6 -9.09 4.91 8.32
C ASN A 6 -9.85 4.44 9.58
N ALA A 7 -10.93 3.69 9.40
CA ALA A 7 -11.79 3.09 10.42
C ALA A 7 -12.51 4.05 11.39
N LEU A 8 -12.30 5.37 11.34
CA LEU A 8 -12.88 6.33 12.29
C LEU A 8 -14.41 6.29 12.38
N LEU A 9 -15.06 5.96 11.26
CA LEU A 9 -16.53 5.83 11.19
C LEU A 9 -17.01 4.38 11.19
N LEU A 10 -16.08 3.40 11.11
CA LEU A 10 -16.46 2.01 10.91
C LEU A 10 -17.34 1.47 12.04
N LYS A 11 -17.02 1.78 13.30
CA LYS A 11 -17.85 1.35 14.45
C LYS A 11 -19.30 1.82 14.34
N LYS A 12 -19.54 3.04 13.82
CA LYS A 12 -20.90 3.59 13.63
C LYS A 12 -21.62 3.00 12.42
N ARG A 13 -20.86 2.58 11.40
CA ARG A 13 -21.38 2.18 10.09
C ARG A 13 -21.29 0.66 9.86
N ILE A 14 -20.72 -0.10 10.78
CA ILE A 14 -20.45 -1.53 10.59
C ILE A 14 -21.72 -2.34 10.25
N ASN A 15 -22.86 -1.92 10.78
CA ASN A 15 -24.14 -2.59 10.53
C ASN A 15 -24.73 -2.28 9.13
N ASP A 16 -24.17 -1.32 8.40
CA ASP A 16 -24.55 -1.05 7.00
C ASP A 16 -23.98 -2.12 6.05
N TYR A 17 -23.08 -2.97 6.55
CA TYR A 17 -22.40 -4.03 5.79
C TYR A 17 -22.82 -5.41 6.30
N LYS A 18 -22.66 -6.41 5.44
CA LYS A 18 -22.83 -7.82 5.80
C LYS A 18 -21.50 -8.55 5.58
N PRO A 19 -21.07 -9.41 6.52
CA PRO A 19 -19.92 -10.27 6.32
C PRO A 19 -20.04 -11.10 5.04
N SER A 20 -18.96 -11.18 4.27
CA SER A 20 -18.94 -11.90 3.00
C SER A 20 -17.50 -12.35 2.71
N PRO A 21 -17.29 -13.51 2.07
CA PRO A 21 -15.96 -13.91 1.59
C PRO A 21 -15.40 -12.98 0.52
N TYR A 22 -16.24 -12.12 -0.06
CA TYR A 22 -15.87 -11.16 -1.12
C TYR A 22 -15.66 -9.74 -0.62
N LEU A 23 -15.80 -9.47 0.69
CA LEU A 23 -15.58 -8.14 1.29
C LEU A 23 -14.52 -8.22 2.39
N THR A 24 -13.44 -7.50 2.20
CA THR A 24 -12.38 -7.30 3.20
C THR A 24 -12.28 -5.82 3.54
N PHE A 25 -12.35 -5.46 4.81
CA PHE A 25 -11.96 -4.12 5.25
C PHE A 25 -10.43 -4.02 5.26
N SER A 26 -9.87 -3.09 4.49
CA SER A 26 -8.45 -2.76 4.50
C SER A 26 -8.27 -1.52 5.36
N ILE A 27 -7.81 -1.71 6.60
CA ILE A 27 -7.75 -0.65 7.60
C ILE A 27 -6.35 -0.06 7.62
N HIS A 28 -6.29 1.28 7.53
CA HIS A 28 -5.05 2.02 7.52
C HIS A 28 -4.41 2.06 8.91
N LEU A 29 -3.19 1.53 9.02
CA LEU A 29 -2.32 1.58 10.20
C LEU A 29 -0.86 1.65 9.76
N ASP A 30 -0.18 2.78 9.99
CA ASP A 30 1.21 3.02 9.58
C ASP A 30 2.21 2.72 10.71
N GLY A 31 2.12 1.56 11.33
CA GLY A 31 2.99 1.16 12.45
C GLY A 31 2.27 1.14 13.79
N MET A 32 3.05 1.12 14.88
CA MET A 32 2.54 1.17 16.25
C MET A 32 1.98 2.57 16.58
N LYS A 33 1.37 2.73 17.75
CA LYS A 33 0.52 3.86 18.13
C LYS A 33 1.16 5.22 17.87
N GLU A 34 2.33 5.47 18.40
CA GLU A 34 3.03 6.76 18.29
C GLU A 34 3.31 7.09 16.82
N ARG A 35 3.71 6.09 16.06
CA ARG A 35 4.04 6.23 14.65
C ARG A 35 2.80 6.50 13.81
N HIS A 36 1.73 5.71 14.02
CA HIS A 36 0.47 5.89 13.30
C HIS A 36 -0.17 7.25 13.58
N ASP A 37 -0.30 7.63 14.84
CA ASP A 37 -0.92 8.90 15.24
C ASP A 37 -0.13 10.10 14.68
N ALA A 38 1.22 10.00 14.66
CA ALA A 38 2.07 10.99 14.03
C ALA A 38 1.90 11.06 12.51
N SER A 39 1.79 9.92 11.82
CA SER A 39 1.61 9.87 10.35
C SER A 39 0.30 10.51 9.90
N VAL A 40 -0.77 10.32 10.68
CA VAL A 40 -2.10 10.90 10.40
C VAL A 40 -2.32 12.26 11.06
N CYS A 41 -1.31 12.80 11.75
CA CYS A 41 -1.35 14.09 12.45
C CYS A 41 -2.52 14.22 13.44
N GLN A 42 -2.90 13.12 14.11
CA GLN A 42 -4.02 13.12 15.04
C GLN A 42 -3.89 12.01 16.09
N ASP A 43 -3.82 12.40 17.38
CA ASP A 43 -3.75 11.47 18.50
C ASP A 43 -5.02 10.61 18.64
N GLY A 44 -4.82 9.36 19.06
CA GLY A 44 -5.89 8.40 19.36
C GLY A 44 -6.57 7.79 18.15
N VAL A 45 -6.03 7.99 16.94
CA VAL A 45 -6.54 7.33 15.72
C VAL A 45 -6.19 5.86 15.73
N PHE A 46 -4.99 5.50 16.19
CA PHE A 46 -4.57 4.10 16.34
C PHE A 46 -5.55 3.31 17.20
N ASP A 47 -5.85 3.78 18.40
CA ASP A 47 -6.75 3.07 19.32
C ASP A 47 -8.14 2.86 18.69
N ARG A 48 -8.67 3.89 18.03
CA ARG A 48 -9.96 3.79 17.33
C ARG A 48 -9.94 2.82 16.17
N ALA A 49 -8.84 2.75 15.43
CA ALA A 49 -8.67 1.79 14.34
C ALA A 49 -8.57 0.36 14.88
N VAL A 50 -7.82 0.13 15.95
CA VAL A 50 -7.71 -1.18 16.61
C VAL A 50 -9.06 -1.66 17.15
N GLU A 51 -9.81 -0.79 17.84
CA GLU A 51 -11.17 -1.12 18.29
C GLU A 51 -12.10 -1.46 17.13
N ALA A 52 -11.97 -0.77 16.00
CA ALA A 52 -12.78 -1.06 14.82
C ALA A 52 -12.39 -2.39 14.14
N ILE A 53 -11.09 -2.73 14.13
CA ILE A 53 -10.58 -4.04 13.68
C ILE A 53 -11.20 -5.15 14.53
N GLN A 54 -11.08 -5.06 15.86
CA GLN A 54 -11.61 -6.05 16.79
C GLN A 54 -13.12 -6.23 16.63
N LEU A 55 -13.86 -5.13 16.51
CA LEU A 55 -15.31 -5.19 16.26
C LEU A 55 -15.64 -5.85 14.93
N ALA A 56 -14.93 -5.51 13.85
CA ALA A 56 -15.16 -6.11 12.54
C ALA A 56 -14.89 -7.61 12.56
N LEU A 57 -13.77 -8.03 13.14
CA LEU A 57 -13.43 -9.46 13.32
C LEU A 57 -14.49 -10.20 14.16
N SER A 58 -14.94 -9.62 15.28
CA SER A 58 -15.98 -10.22 16.13
C SER A 58 -17.32 -10.41 15.43
N LYS A 59 -17.60 -9.60 14.41
CA LYS A 59 -18.79 -9.69 13.55
C LYS A 59 -18.60 -10.63 12.34
N GLY A 60 -17.44 -11.27 12.19
CA GLY A 60 -17.15 -12.21 11.10
C GLY A 60 -16.74 -11.55 9.80
N PHE A 61 -16.36 -10.27 9.81
CA PHE A 61 -15.78 -9.64 8.62
C PHE A 61 -14.32 -10.05 8.43
N ARG A 62 -13.90 -10.11 7.17
CA ARG A 62 -12.49 -10.20 6.80
C ARG A 62 -11.85 -8.84 7.00
N VAL A 63 -10.69 -8.81 7.62
CA VAL A 63 -9.93 -7.59 7.88
C VAL A 63 -8.48 -7.77 7.47
N ALA A 64 -7.95 -6.82 6.74
CA ALA A 64 -6.53 -6.65 6.45
C ALA A 64 -6.08 -5.26 6.94
N VAL A 65 -4.80 -5.10 7.18
CA VAL A 65 -4.21 -3.78 7.46
C VAL A 65 -3.42 -3.29 6.25
N ASN A 66 -3.41 -1.97 6.07
CA ASN A 66 -2.61 -1.28 5.04
C ASN A 66 -1.68 -0.31 5.73
N CYS A 67 -0.37 -0.56 5.61
CA CYS A 67 0.69 0.19 6.25
C CYS A 67 1.59 0.85 5.21
N THR A 68 1.73 2.16 5.31
CA THR A 68 2.66 2.95 4.52
C THR A 68 3.92 3.19 5.33
N LEU A 69 5.07 2.83 4.79
CA LEU A 69 6.37 3.01 5.41
C LEU A 69 6.99 4.34 4.96
N PHE A 70 7.49 5.12 5.91
CA PHE A 70 8.09 6.43 5.66
C PHE A 70 9.57 6.45 6.02
N GLN A 71 10.25 7.55 5.70
CA GLN A 71 11.65 7.76 6.06
C GLN A 71 11.86 7.63 7.58
N GLY A 72 12.92 6.91 7.99
CA GLY A 72 13.26 6.69 9.38
C GLY A 72 12.67 5.41 10.00
N GLU A 73 11.90 4.62 9.25
CA GLU A 73 11.48 3.28 9.67
C GLU A 73 12.68 2.33 9.79
N THR A 74 12.66 1.48 10.80
CA THR A 74 13.63 0.38 10.95
C THR A 74 12.98 -0.98 10.69
N PRO A 75 13.76 -2.01 10.33
CA PRO A 75 13.23 -3.37 10.22
C PRO A 75 12.56 -3.86 11.50
N GLU A 76 13.07 -3.43 12.65
CA GLU A 76 12.58 -3.78 13.98
C GLU A 76 11.19 -3.17 14.24
N ASP A 77 10.99 -1.88 13.92
CA ASP A 77 9.70 -1.21 14.07
C ASP A 77 8.62 -1.86 13.20
N VAL A 78 8.98 -2.19 11.95
CA VAL A 78 8.05 -2.86 11.03
C VAL A 78 7.75 -4.29 11.49
N ALA A 79 8.75 -5.01 12.03
CA ALA A 79 8.55 -6.36 12.57
C ALA A 79 7.61 -6.35 13.78
N GLU A 80 7.79 -5.41 14.72
CA GLU A 80 6.90 -5.23 15.86
C GLU A 80 5.46 -4.98 15.41
N PHE A 81 5.26 -4.08 14.47
CA PHE A 81 3.94 -3.82 13.91
C PHE A 81 3.32 -5.04 13.21
N LEU A 82 4.09 -5.77 12.43
CA LEU A 82 3.59 -6.96 11.74
C LEU A 82 3.23 -8.08 12.72
N ASP A 83 4.03 -8.27 13.79
CA ASP A 83 3.70 -9.20 14.86
C ASP A 83 2.39 -8.80 15.54
N TYR A 84 2.23 -7.55 15.91
CA TYR A 84 1.01 -7.01 16.50
C TYR A 84 -0.21 -7.17 15.60
N ALA A 85 -0.08 -6.87 14.30
CA ALA A 85 -1.17 -7.06 13.34
C ALA A 85 -1.59 -8.53 13.23
N MET A 86 -0.64 -9.47 13.23
CA MET A 86 -0.96 -10.91 13.23
C MET A 86 -1.64 -11.36 14.53
N GLU A 87 -1.24 -10.81 15.69
CA GLU A 87 -1.86 -11.06 16.99
C GLU A 87 -3.29 -10.53 17.08
N LEU A 88 -3.59 -9.39 16.45
CA LEU A 88 -4.96 -8.89 16.32
C LEU A 88 -5.88 -9.85 15.53
N GLY A 89 -5.31 -10.77 14.77
CA GLY A 89 -6.06 -11.75 13.99
C GLY A 89 -6.46 -11.26 12.59
N VAL A 90 -5.82 -10.23 12.06
CA VAL A 90 -6.07 -9.79 10.67
C VAL A 90 -5.62 -10.86 9.67
N GLU A 91 -6.29 -10.90 8.53
CA GLU A 91 -6.02 -11.89 7.48
C GLU A 91 -4.65 -11.72 6.85
N ALA A 92 -4.27 -10.48 6.58
CA ALA A 92 -2.98 -10.12 6.02
C ALA A 92 -2.63 -8.64 6.24
N ALA A 93 -1.38 -8.29 6.03
CA ALA A 93 -0.89 -6.92 5.97
C ALA A 93 -0.40 -6.56 4.57
N THR A 94 -0.76 -5.38 4.10
CA THR A 94 -0.13 -4.72 2.96
C THR A 94 0.90 -3.75 3.52
N ILE A 95 2.16 -3.88 3.15
CA ILE A 95 3.22 -2.93 3.50
C ILE A 95 3.80 -2.34 2.23
N ALA A 96 3.80 -1.04 2.11
CA ALA A 96 4.31 -0.35 0.94
C ALA A 96 5.14 0.88 1.34
N PRO A 97 6.22 1.20 0.64
CA PRO A 97 6.91 2.45 0.86
C PRO A 97 6.01 3.62 0.46
N GLY A 98 6.05 4.70 1.23
CA GLY A 98 5.40 5.94 0.86
C GLY A 98 6.07 6.55 -0.38
N PHE A 99 5.25 6.97 -1.34
CA PHE A 99 5.73 7.57 -2.59
C PHE A 99 5.44 9.05 -2.63
N SER A 100 6.42 9.82 -3.10
CA SER A 100 6.21 11.24 -3.36
C SER A 100 5.13 11.44 -4.43
N TYR A 101 4.25 12.40 -4.21
CA TYR A 101 3.28 12.86 -5.19
C TYR A 101 3.23 14.38 -5.18
N GLU A 102 2.89 14.99 -6.31
CA GLU A 102 3.06 16.42 -6.54
C GLU A 102 2.44 17.34 -5.48
N LYS A 103 1.32 16.93 -4.90
CA LYS A 103 0.55 17.73 -3.93
C LYS A 103 0.94 17.47 -2.47
N ALA A 104 1.91 16.59 -2.20
CA ALA A 104 2.35 16.36 -0.83
C ALA A 104 3.10 17.58 -0.28
N PRO A 105 2.71 18.11 0.90
CA PRO A 105 3.34 19.31 1.45
C PRO A 105 4.77 19.09 1.91
N LYS A 106 5.12 17.85 2.31
CA LYS A 106 6.45 17.44 2.74
C LYS A 106 6.92 16.28 1.85
N GLN A 107 8.00 16.50 1.11
CA GLN A 107 8.54 15.49 0.19
C GLN A 107 9.66 14.64 0.82
N ASP A 108 10.29 15.13 1.87
CA ASP A 108 11.40 14.49 2.59
C ASP A 108 10.97 13.31 3.48
N VAL A 109 9.67 13.16 3.74
CA VAL A 109 9.13 12.02 4.49
C VAL A 109 9.07 10.72 3.67
N PHE A 110 9.16 10.81 2.34
CA PHE A 110 9.06 9.64 1.47
C PHE A 110 10.40 8.91 1.33
N ILE A 111 10.33 7.57 1.35
CA ILE A 111 11.52 6.74 1.24
C ILE A 111 12.01 6.72 -0.22
N LYS A 112 13.31 6.91 -0.41
CA LYS A 112 13.93 6.74 -1.74
C LYS A 112 14.11 5.27 -2.07
N SER A 113 14.13 4.93 -3.36
CA SER A 113 14.21 3.53 -3.82
C SER A 113 15.39 2.74 -3.24
N LYS A 114 16.56 3.38 -3.04
CA LYS A 114 17.72 2.75 -2.41
C LYS A 114 17.44 2.35 -0.95
N ASP A 115 16.82 3.25 -0.19
CA ASP A 115 16.51 3.05 1.23
C ASP A 115 15.34 2.06 1.38
N THR A 116 14.37 2.11 0.47
CA THR A 116 13.31 1.08 0.37
C THR A 116 13.90 -0.32 0.24
N LYS A 117 14.84 -0.51 -0.69
CA LYS A 117 15.49 -1.81 -0.90
C LYS A 117 16.25 -2.29 0.34
N ALA A 118 16.91 -1.38 1.03
CA ALA A 118 17.62 -1.71 2.27
C ALA A 118 16.65 -2.10 3.40
N LEU A 119 15.57 -1.31 3.58
CA LEU A 119 14.55 -1.56 4.60
C LEU A 119 13.86 -2.91 4.39
N PHE A 120 13.34 -3.17 3.18
CA PHE A 120 12.63 -4.43 2.89
C PHE A 120 13.53 -5.66 3.02
N ARG A 121 14.80 -5.56 2.60
CA ARG A 121 15.76 -6.62 2.84
C ARG A 121 15.95 -6.90 4.31
N GLY A 122 16.12 -5.86 5.13
CA GLY A 122 16.26 -5.98 6.58
C GLY A 122 15.02 -6.59 7.24
N ILE A 123 13.80 -6.19 6.83
CA ILE A 123 12.54 -6.78 7.32
C ILE A 123 12.51 -8.29 7.05
N PHE A 124 12.83 -8.71 5.83
CA PHE A 124 12.76 -10.14 5.46
C PHE A 124 13.86 -10.97 6.11
N GLU A 125 15.07 -10.44 6.24
CA GLU A 125 16.17 -11.08 6.97
C GLU A 125 15.82 -11.26 8.46
N LEU A 126 15.25 -10.22 9.08
CA LEU A 126 14.79 -10.27 10.46
C LEU A 126 13.64 -11.28 10.63
N GLY A 127 12.65 -11.25 9.76
CA GLY A 127 11.53 -12.21 9.77
C GLY A 127 12.00 -13.66 9.65
N LYS A 128 12.96 -13.93 8.74
CA LYS A 128 13.59 -15.25 8.60
C LYS A 128 14.35 -15.66 9.86
N LYS A 129 15.17 -14.76 10.41
CA LYS A 129 15.94 -14.99 11.65
C LYS A 129 15.03 -15.32 12.83
N LEU A 130 13.93 -14.59 12.99
CA LEU A 130 12.96 -14.76 14.06
C LEU A 130 11.90 -15.84 13.77
N LYS A 131 11.95 -16.49 12.59
CA LYS A 131 10.98 -17.50 12.11
C LYS A 131 9.53 -17.00 12.12
N ARG A 132 9.34 -15.72 11.79
CA ARG A 132 8.01 -15.10 11.73
C ARG A 132 7.20 -15.63 10.54
N LYS A 133 5.88 -15.69 10.72
CA LYS A 133 4.92 -16.14 9.69
C LYS A 133 3.95 -15.03 9.34
N TRP A 134 4.49 -13.87 8.99
CA TRP A 134 3.65 -12.75 8.55
C TRP A 134 2.94 -13.09 7.24
N ARG A 135 1.68 -12.79 7.19
CA ARG A 135 0.88 -12.91 5.96
C ARG A 135 0.86 -11.55 5.28
N LEU A 136 1.56 -11.45 4.16
CA LEU A 136 1.63 -10.24 3.34
C LEU A 136 0.73 -10.38 2.11
N ASN A 137 0.06 -9.29 1.75
CA ASN A 137 -0.94 -9.27 0.67
C ASN A 137 -0.32 -9.17 -0.74
N HIS A 138 0.92 -8.73 -0.83
CA HIS A 138 1.63 -8.62 -2.09
C HIS A 138 2.16 -9.95 -2.60
N SER A 139 2.36 -10.07 -3.92
CA SER A 139 3.04 -11.21 -4.50
C SER A 139 4.48 -11.32 -4.02
N ALA A 140 5.00 -12.55 -3.91
CA ALA A 140 6.38 -12.79 -3.47
C ALA A 140 7.41 -12.11 -4.37
N LEU A 141 7.15 -12.06 -5.68
CA LEU A 141 8.05 -11.41 -6.64
C LEU A 141 8.07 -9.88 -6.48
N TYR A 142 6.93 -9.27 -6.21
CA TYR A 142 6.90 -7.84 -5.93
C TYR A 142 7.62 -7.51 -4.62
N LEU A 143 7.43 -8.32 -3.57
CA LEU A 143 8.17 -8.17 -2.31
C LEU A 143 9.68 -8.34 -2.51
N ASP A 144 10.07 -9.27 -3.35
CA ASP A 144 11.48 -9.51 -3.73
C ASP A 144 12.06 -8.31 -4.54
N TYR A 145 11.25 -7.70 -5.40
CA TYR A 145 11.59 -6.44 -6.07
C TYR A 145 11.79 -5.30 -5.06
N LEU A 146 10.92 -5.16 -4.04
CA LEU A 146 11.09 -4.16 -2.99
C LEU A 146 12.37 -4.38 -2.18
N ALA A 147 12.81 -5.63 -2.01
CA ALA A 147 14.09 -5.98 -1.40
C ALA A 147 15.31 -5.77 -2.35
N GLY A 148 15.05 -5.44 -3.61
CA GLY A 148 16.11 -5.14 -4.60
C GLY A 148 16.72 -6.34 -5.29
N ASN A 149 16.07 -7.50 -5.24
CA ASN A 149 16.54 -8.73 -5.89
C ASN A 149 15.99 -8.90 -7.32
N GLN A 150 14.93 -8.15 -7.65
CA GLN A 150 14.32 -8.13 -8.98
C GLN A 150 14.50 -6.77 -9.64
N ASN A 151 14.37 -6.72 -10.96
CA ASN A 151 14.46 -5.49 -11.73
C ASN A 151 13.32 -5.45 -12.75
N TYR A 152 12.29 -4.64 -12.44
CA TYR A 152 11.08 -4.54 -13.22
C TYR A 152 10.90 -3.16 -13.85
N ASN A 153 10.18 -3.13 -14.97
CA ASN A 153 9.67 -1.92 -15.57
C ASN A 153 8.26 -1.64 -15.05
N CYS A 154 7.90 -0.37 -14.95
CA CYS A 154 6.56 0.03 -14.54
C CYS A 154 5.54 -0.29 -15.63
N THR A 155 4.42 -0.92 -15.26
CA THR A 155 3.25 -1.19 -16.11
C THR A 155 2.03 -0.43 -15.57
N PRO A 156 1.95 0.92 -15.74
CA PRO A 156 0.96 1.75 -15.04
C PRO A 156 -0.48 1.44 -15.43
N TRP A 157 -0.73 0.87 -16.60
CA TRP A 157 -2.04 0.40 -17.05
C TRP A 157 -2.50 -0.90 -16.38
N GLY A 158 -1.61 -1.61 -15.69
CA GLY A 158 -1.92 -2.88 -15.02
C GLY A 158 -2.82 -2.72 -13.79
N ASN A 159 -2.85 -1.53 -13.19
CA ASN A 159 -3.74 -1.22 -12.06
C ASN A 159 -4.34 0.18 -12.22
N PRO A 160 -5.30 0.34 -13.14
CA PRO A 160 -5.88 1.64 -13.48
C PRO A 160 -6.74 2.18 -12.33
N THR A 161 -6.67 3.49 -12.11
CA THR A 161 -7.41 4.17 -11.06
C THR A 161 -8.51 5.04 -11.64
N ARG A 162 -9.71 4.92 -11.08
CA ARG A 162 -10.87 5.75 -11.42
C ARG A 162 -11.40 6.48 -10.19
N ASN A 163 -11.68 7.77 -10.35
CA ASN A 163 -12.35 8.58 -9.34
C ASN A 163 -13.60 9.26 -9.93
N VAL A 164 -14.16 10.24 -9.22
CA VAL A 164 -15.36 10.98 -9.64
C VAL A 164 -15.19 11.77 -10.94
N TYR A 165 -13.94 12.10 -11.32
CA TYR A 165 -13.62 12.84 -12.56
C TYR A 165 -13.37 11.92 -13.76
N GLY A 166 -13.11 10.64 -13.53
CA GLY A 166 -12.82 9.68 -14.59
C GLY A 166 -11.63 8.77 -14.28
N TRP A 167 -11.06 8.17 -15.32
CA TRP A 167 -9.85 7.36 -15.26
C TRP A 167 -8.63 8.26 -15.22
N GLN A 168 -7.84 8.19 -14.15
CA GLN A 168 -6.66 9.03 -13.95
C GLN A 168 -5.51 8.58 -14.86
N LYS A 169 -4.91 9.54 -15.58
CA LYS A 169 -3.78 9.31 -16.48
C LYS A 169 -2.51 10.00 -15.96
N PRO A 170 -1.34 9.37 -16.05
CA PRO A 170 -1.08 7.97 -16.43
C PRO A 170 -1.33 6.99 -15.27
N CYS A 171 -1.29 7.46 -14.02
CA CYS A 171 -1.49 6.65 -12.80
C CYS A 171 -1.98 7.53 -11.64
N TYR A 172 -2.29 6.94 -10.49
CA TYR A 172 -2.84 7.70 -9.37
C TYR A 172 -1.82 8.63 -8.66
N LEU A 173 -0.52 8.41 -8.84
CA LEU A 173 0.54 9.27 -8.29
C LEU A 173 0.79 10.52 -9.13
N LEU A 174 0.56 10.42 -10.43
CA LEU A 174 0.72 11.50 -11.39
C LEU A 174 -0.64 11.82 -12.03
N SER A 175 -0.86 13.09 -12.33
CA SER A 175 -2.09 13.54 -12.99
C SER A 175 -1.79 14.41 -14.21
N ASP A 176 -0.60 14.23 -14.78
CA ASP A 176 -0.07 15.08 -15.85
C ASP A 176 -0.96 15.09 -17.11
N GLU A 177 -1.57 13.94 -17.42
CA GLU A 177 -2.44 13.76 -18.60
C GLU A 177 -3.94 13.93 -18.25
N GLY A 178 -4.26 14.28 -16.99
CA GLY A 178 -5.64 14.47 -16.55
C GLY A 178 -6.46 13.18 -16.44
N TYR A 179 -7.68 13.21 -17.01
CA TYR A 179 -8.63 12.10 -16.85
C TYR A 179 -9.21 11.68 -18.20
N ALA A 180 -9.34 10.36 -18.41
CA ALA A 180 -10.09 9.79 -19.51
C ALA A 180 -11.54 9.48 -19.06
N LYS A 181 -12.50 9.62 -19.96
CA LYS A 181 -13.92 9.33 -19.69
C LYS A 181 -14.18 7.83 -19.72
N THR A 182 -13.53 7.13 -20.64
CA THR A 182 -13.68 5.69 -20.84
C THR A 182 -12.36 4.96 -20.59
N PHE A 183 -12.46 3.66 -20.30
CA PHE A 183 -11.28 2.82 -20.16
C PHE A 183 -10.50 2.68 -21.48
N LYS A 184 -11.21 2.71 -22.60
CA LYS A 184 -10.60 2.69 -23.93
C LYS A 184 -9.71 3.93 -24.16
N GLU A 185 -10.23 5.14 -23.87
CA GLU A 185 -9.44 6.37 -23.93
C GLU A 185 -8.21 6.33 -23.00
N LEU A 186 -8.35 5.75 -21.79
CA LEU A 186 -7.22 5.57 -20.89
C LEU A 186 -6.11 4.77 -21.57
N LEU A 187 -6.44 3.66 -22.23
CA LEU A 187 -5.45 2.78 -22.84
C LEU A 187 -4.85 3.34 -24.15
N GLU A 188 -5.68 3.95 -24.99
CA GLU A 188 -5.30 4.38 -26.35
C GLU A 188 -4.70 5.79 -26.40
N ASP A 189 -5.20 6.71 -25.55
CA ASP A 189 -4.82 8.13 -25.61
C ASP A 189 -3.75 8.54 -24.57
N THR A 190 -3.29 7.61 -23.71
CA THR A 190 -2.22 7.90 -22.76
C THR A 190 -0.87 7.62 -23.40
N PRO A 191 0.05 8.59 -23.41
CA PRO A 191 1.40 8.41 -23.99
C PRO A 191 2.29 7.59 -23.04
N TRP A 192 2.03 6.30 -22.93
CA TRP A 192 2.65 5.39 -21.97
C TRP A 192 4.18 5.38 -22.04
N GLU A 193 4.74 5.57 -23.23
CA GLU A 193 6.18 5.59 -23.48
C GLU A 193 6.91 6.74 -22.76
N LYS A 194 6.19 7.78 -22.33
CA LYS A 194 6.73 8.89 -21.56
C LYS A 194 6.89 8.60 -20.06
N TYR A 195 6.36 7.46 -19.61
CA TYR A 195 6.29 7.14 -18.18
C TYR A 195 7.12 5.90 -17.84
N GLY A 196 7.40 5.75 -16.52
CA GLY A 196 8.29 4.72 -16.00
C GLY A 196 9.63 5.30 -15.52
N THR A 197 10.34 4.50 -14.73
CA THR A 197 11.59 4.94 -14.04
C THR A 197 12.71 5.38 -14.97
N ALA A 198 12.77 4.81 -16.19
CA ALA A 198 13.79 5.17 -17.18
C ALA A 198 13.38 6.40 -18.02
N ASN A 199 12.10 6.69 -18.15
CA ASN A 199 11.59 7.64 -19.14
C ASN A 199 11.10 8.95 -18.52
N ASN A 200 10.73 8.97 -17.23
CA ASN A 200 10.20 10.16 -16.58
C ASN A 200 10.89 10.42 -15.23
N PRO A 201 11.48 11.61 -15.03
CA PRO A 201 12.12 11.95 -13.75
C PRO A 201 11.20 11.85 -12.53
N LYS A 202 9.89 12.13 -12.69
CA LYS A 202 8.90 11.99 -11.61
C LYS A 202 8.70 10.53 -11.19
N CYS A 203 9.02 9.58 -12.08
CA CYS A 203 8.93 8.15 -11.80
C CYS A 203 10.21 7.56 -11.20
N ALA A 204 11.32 8.30 -11.19
CA ALA A 204 12.67 7.78 -10.93
C ALA A 204 12.83 7.07 -9.57
N GLN A 205 12.05 7.43 -8.56
CA GLN A 205 12.09 6.83 -7.23
C GLN A 205 10.87 5.93 -6.95
N CYS A 206 9.97 5.78 -7.91
CA CYS A 206 8.73 5.04 -7.75
C CYS A 206 9.01 3.53 -7.71
N MET A 207 8.45 2.87 -6.70
CA MET A 207 8.40 1.41 -6.55
C MET A 207 6.97 0.94 -6.22
N ALA A 208 5.95 1.71 -6.67
CA ALA A 208 4.56 1.49 -6.30
C ALA A 208 3.99 0.18 -6.87
N HIS A 209 3.22 -0.52 -6.03
CA HIS A 209 2.57 -1.78 -6.40
C HIS A 209 1.73 -1.67 -7.68
N CYS A 210 1.07 -0.52 -7.89
CA CYS A 210 0.20 -0.29 -9.05
C CYS A 210 0.89 -0.48 -10.42
N GLY A 211 2.20 -0.25 -10.49
CA GLY A 211 2.95 -0.43 -11.72
C GLY A 211 3.84 -1.68 -11.72
N TYR A 212 4.39 -2.05 -10.58
CA TYR A 212 5.40 -3.09 -10.50
C TYR A 212 4.86 -4.45 -10.09
N GLU A 213 3.76 -4.52 -9.36
CA GLU A 213 3.15 -5.80 -9.03
C GLU A 213 2.48 -6.44 -10.25
N ALA A 214 1.91 -5.64 -11.15
CA ALA A 214 1.40 -6.13 -12.42
C ALA A 214 2.51 -6.78 -13.25
N THR A 215 3.67 -6.11 -13.37
CA THR A 215 4.85 -6.68 -14.04
C THR A 215 5.34 -7.95 -13.35
N ALA A 216 5.40 -7.97 -12.01
CA ALA A 216 5.83 -9.14 -11.26
C ALA A 216 4.92 -10.35 -11.48
N VAL A 217 3.61 -10.13 -11.62
CA VAL A 217 2.66 -11.20 -11.96
C VAL A 217 2.86 -11.68 -13.39
N GLU A 218 3.05 -10.77 -14.36
CA GLU A 218 3.30 -11.11 -15.75
C GLU A 218 4.57 -11.96 -15.92
N ASP A 219 5.61 -11.67 -15.15
CA ASP A 219 6.88 -12.41 -15.15
C ASP A 219 6.75 -13.86 -14.63
N THR A 220 5.60 -14.23 -14.07
CA THR A 220 5.29 -15.61 -13.62
C THR A 220 4.57 -16.46 -14.67
N LEU A 221 4.13 -15.86 -15.76
CA LEU A 221 3.37 -16.52 -16.84
C LEU A 221 4.30 -16.98 -17.96
#